data_72e8723da77ffd35e6a8218dec1f7ecf
#
_entry.id   72e8723da77ffd35e6a8218dec1f7ecf
#
_cell.length_a   1.000
_cell.length_b   1.000
_cell.length_c   1.000
_cell.angle_alpha   90.00
_cell.angle_beta   90.00
_cell.angle_gamma   90.00
#
_symmetry.space_group_name_H-M   'P 1'
#
loop_
_entity.id
_entity.type
_entity.pdbx_description
1 polymer ?
#
loop_
_entity_poly.entity_id
_entity_poly.type
_entity_poly.pdbx_seq_one_letter_code
_entity_poly.pdbx_strand_id
1 'polypeptide(L)'
;MAIRSPKWFLLATLVAMAPDTPGVFELWDDDELVYVGATRDSLREELHRHVAAHESEVTHFSWEISYNPQPRERELLHEYELEHHRAPRFNEA
;
A
#
# COMPACT_ATOMS: atom_id res chain seq x y z
N MET A 1 -6.56 12.88 0.02
CA MET A 1 -6.51 12.49 1.43
C MET A 1 -5.80 11.16 1.59
N ALA A 2 -4.93 11.09 2.57
CA ALA A 2 -4.19 9.86 2.87
C ALA A 2 -5.13 8.74 3.34
N ILE A 3 -4.65 7.51 3.24
CA ILE A 3 -5.38 6.35 3.77
C ILE A 3 -5.53 6.51 5.29
N ARG A 4 -6.72 6.27 5.78
CA ARG A 4 -7.05 6.45 7.21
C ARG A 4 -6.85 5.19 8.03
N SER A 5 -6.70 4.03 7.40
CA SER A 5 -6.49 2.81 8.17
C SER A 5 -5.14 2.89 8.90
N PRO A 6 -5.02 2.26 10.06
CA PRO A 6 -3.74 2.24 10.75
C PRO A 6 -2.71 1.42 9.96
N LYS A 7 -1.44 1.66 10.26
CA LYS A 7 -0.38 0.81 9.74
C LYS A 7 -0.32 -0.46 10.57
N TRP A 8 -0.12 -1.58 9.89
CA TRP A 8 0.01 -2.90 10.50
C TRP A 8 1.37 -3.46 10.12
N PHE A 9 1.98 -4.25 11.02
CA PHE A 9 3.20 -4.97 10.64
C PHE A 9 2.94 -5.90 9.46
N LEU A 10 3.89 -5.96 8.54
CA LEU A 10 3.77 -6.79 7.34
C LEU A 10 4.05 -8.26 7.71
N LEU A 11 3.06 -8.89 8.33
CA LEU A 11 3.11 -10.29 8.76
C LEU A 11 1.96 -11.04 8.13
N ALA A 12 2.20 -12.31 7.80
CA ALA A 12 1.18 -13.15 7.16
C ALA A 12 -0.13 -13.19 7.92
N THR A 13 -0.08 -13.25 9.26
CA THR A 13 -1.29 -13.28 10.09
C THR A 13 -2.09 -12.01 10.01
N LEU A 14 -1.44 -10.85 9.91
CA LEU A 14 -2.12 -9.56 9.81
C LEU A 14 -2.64 -9.32 8.39
N VAL A 15 -1.88 -9.71 7.38
CA VAL A 15 -2.31 -9.63 5.99
C VAL A 15 -3.55 -10.50 5.74
N ALA A 16 -3.64 -11.64 6.41
CA ALA A 16 -4.80 -12.53 6.29
C ALA A 16 -6.10 -11.88 6.76
N MET A 17 -6.00 -10.80 7.55
CA MET A 17 -7.17 -10.04 8.01
C MET A 17 -7.57 -8.92 7.05
N ALA A 18 -6.77 -8.66 6.03
CA ALA A 18 -7.11 -7.65 5.01
C ALA A 18 -8.30 -8.14 4.18
N PRO A 19 -9.10 -7.21 3.62
CA PRO A 19 -10.29 -7.62 2.87
C PRO A 19 -9.92 -8.25 1.52
N ASP A 20 -10.74 -9.21 1.11
CA ASP A 20 -10.62 -9.87 -0.20
C ASP A 20 -11.44 -9.06 -1.22
N THR A 21 -11.05 -7.80 -1.42
CA THR A 21 -11.74 -6.84 -2.27
C THR A 21 -10.74 -5.97 -3.01
N PRO A 22 -11.18 -5.30 -4.09
CA PRO A 22 -10.35 -4.28 -4.73
C PRO A 22 -10.04 -3.13 -3.77
N GLY A 23 -8.92 -2.47 -4.02
CA GLY A 23 -8.57 -1.30 -3.23
C GLY A 23 -7.17 -0.79 -3.52
N VAL A 24 -6.74 0.13 -2.68
CA VAL A 24 -5.38 0.68 -2.71
C VAL A 24 -4.68 0.33 -1.41
N PHE A 25 -3.36 0.28 -1.47
CA PHE A 25 -2.57 -0.03 -0.28
C PHE A 25 -1.27 0.76 -0.30
N GLU A 26 -0.69 0.91 0.88
CA GLU A 26 0.57 1.59 1.06
C GLU A 26 1.52 0.67 1.82
N LEU A 27 2.78 0.67 1.40
CA LEU A 27 3.82 -0.06 2.10
C LEU A 27 4.78 0.94 2.73
N TRP A 28 5.26 0.61 3.92
CA TRP A 28 6.06 1.51 4.73
C TRP A 28 7.34 0.84 5.19
N ASP A 29 8.41 1.64 5.28
CA ASP A 29 9.64 1.28 5.98
C ASP A 29 9.61 2.12 7.27
N ASP A 30 9.12 1.53 8.35
CA ASP A 30 8.78 2.24 9.60
C ASP A 30 7.88 3.45 9.32
N ASP A 31 8.41 4.65 9.35
CA ASP A 31 7.64 5.87 9.15
C ASP A 31 7.71 6.43 7.72
N GLU A 32 8.51 5.82 6.87
CA GLU A 32 8.64 6.26 5.48
C GLU A 32 7.69 5.49 4.57
N LEU A 33 6.82 6.19 3.86
CA LEU A 33 5.98 5.59 2.83
C LEU A 33 6.87 5.27 1.62
N VAL A 34 6.97 3.99 1.26
CA VAL A 34 7.87 3.56 0.18
C VAL A 34 7.15 3.08 -1.07
N TYR A 35 5.87 2.75 -0.98
CA TYR A 35 5.14 2.25 -2.14
C TYR A 35 3.64 2.49 -1.99
N VAL A 36 3.00 2.90 -3.08
CA VAL A 36 1.55 2.98 -3.20
C VAL A 36 1.15 2.05 -4.35
N GLY A 37 0.21 1.16 -4.09
CA GLY A 37 -0.26 0.22 -5.10
C GLY A 37 -1.78 0.14 -5.14
N ALA A 38 -2.28 -0.51 -6.16
CA ALA A 38 -3.71 -0.72 -6.35
C ALA A 38 -3.96 -2.10 -6.91
N THR A 39 -5.12 -2.66 -6.59
CA THR A 39 -5.53 -3.94 -7.16
C THR A 39 -7.03 -3.90 -7.47
N ARG A 40 -7.40 -4.47 -8.60
CA ARG A 40 -8.81 -4.64 -8.98
C ARG A 40 -9.39 -5.96 -8.47
N ASP A 41 -8.54 -6.80 -7.89
CA ASP A 41 -8.93 -8.13 -7.44
C ASP A 41 -9.02 -8.22 -5.93
N SER A 42 -7.89 -8.41 -5.25
CA SER A 42 -7.90 -8.68 -3.82
C SER A 42 -6.74 -8.00 -3.13
N LEU A 43 -7.05 -7.11 -2.19
CA LEU A 43 -6.05 -6.49 -1.32
C LEU A 43 -5.29 -7.56 -0.54
N ARG A 44 -6.01 -8.56 -0.01
CA ARG A 44 -5.40 -9.64 0.75
C ARG A 44 -4.36 -10.40 -0.07
N GLU A 45 -4.71 -10.80 -1.27
CA GLU A 45 -3.80 -11.55 -2.14
C GLU A 45 -2.59 -10.73 -2.56
N GLU A 46 -2.82 -9.46 -2.90
CA GLU A 46 -1.74 -8.57 -3.31
C GLU A 46 -0.75 -8.33 -2.17
N LEU A 47 -1.26 -8.05 -0.97
CA LEU A 47 -0.42 -7.87 0.21
C LEU A 47 0.32 -9.16 0.56
N HIS A 48 -0.34 -10.31 0.39
CA HIS A 48 0.27 -11.61 0.66
C HIS A 48 1.49 -11.86 -0.25
N ARG A 49 1.44 -11.41 -1.49
CA ARG A 49 2.59 -11.51 -2.40
C ARG A 49 3.78 -10.73 -1.88
N HIS A 50 3.56 -9.57 -1.28
CA HIS A 50 4.65 -8.77 -0.71
C HIS A 50 5.24 -9.46 0.52
N VAL A 51 4.43 -10.11 1.34
CA VAL A 51 4.95 -10.93 2.45
C VAL A 51 5.81 -12.07 1.91
N ALA A 52 5.33 -12.77 0.90
CA ALA A 52 6.04 -13.91 0.32
C ALA A 52 7.35 -13.50 -0.36
N ALA A 53 7.41 -12.27 -0.87
CA ALA A 53 8.62 -11.76 -1.53
C ALA A 53 9.73 -11.40 -0.54
N HIS A 54 9.45 -11.39 0.76
CA HIS A 54 10.43 -11.05 1.81
C HIS A 54 11.15 -9.74 1.54
N GLU A 55 10.40 -8.68 1.25
CA GLU A 55 10.95 -7.36 0.99
C GLU A 55 11.51 -6.79 2.30
N SER A 56 12.82 -6.84 2.48
CA SER A 56 13.46 -6.50 3.75
C SER A 56 13.31 -5.04 4.17
N GLU A 57 13.02 -4.15 3.22
CA GLU A 57 12.84 -2.73 3.51
C GLU A 57 11.39 -2.34 3.71
N VAL A 58 10.46 -3.31 3.75
CA VAL A 58 9.05 -3.05 4.00
C VAL A 58 8.68 -3.66 5.34
N THR A 59 8.28 -2.80 6.28
CA THR A 59 7.96 -3.23 7.64
C THR A 59 6.48 -3.19 7.96
N HIS A 60 5.72 -2.31 7.30
CA HIS A 60 4.30 -2.09 7.61
C HIS A 60 3.48 -1.94 6.33
N PHE A 61 2.17 -2.11 6.46
CA PHE A 61 1.23 -1.87 5.38
C PHE A 61 -0.03 -1.17 5.91
N SER A 62 -0.73 -0.49 5.01
CA SER A 62 -2.06 0.04 5.24
C SER A 62 -2.88 -0.17 3.98
N TRP A 63 -4.21 -0.13 4.09
CA TRP A 63 -5.08 -0.37 2.93
C TRP A 63 -6.35 0.43 3.02
N GLU A 64 -7.00 0.58 1.87
CA GLU A 64 -8.31 1.23 1.76
C GLU A 64 -9.10 0.51 0.67
N ILE A 65 -10.32 0.08 1.00
CA ILE A 65 -11.20 -0.54 0.01
C ILE A 65 -11.61 0.50 -1.02
N SER A 66 -11.51 0.14 -2.30
CA SER A 66 -11.94 1.00 -3.39
C SER A 66 -12.36 0.12 -4.57
N TYR A 67 -13.58 0.30 -5.05
CA TYR A 67 -14.05 -0.44 -6.23
C TYR A 67 -13.63 0.23 -7.54
N ASN A 68 -12.97 1.38 -7.44
CA ASN A 68 -12.35 2.06 -8.58
C ASN A 68 -10.96 2.53 -8.13
N PRO A 69 -10.01 1.58 -7.96
CA PRO A 69 -8.77 1.88 -7.27
C PRO A 69 -7.77 2.78 -8.01
N GLN A 70 -7.78 2.79 -9.35
CA GLN A 70 -6.78 3.54 -10.08
C GLN A 70 -6.82 5.05 -9.88
N PRO A 71 -7.99 5.72 -9.92
CA PRO A 71 -8.03 7.14 -9.58
C PRO A 71 -7.55 7.43 -8.17
N ARG A 72 -7.86 6.53 -7.23
CA ARG A 72 -7.42 6.70 -5.84
C ARG A 72 -5.92 6.52 -5.70
N GLU A 73 -5.34 5.57 -6.43
CA GLU A 73 -3.89 5.39 -6.46
C GLU A 73 -3.20 6.66 -6.97
N ARG A 74 -3.71 7.22 -8.08
CA ARG A 74 -3.15 8.46 -8.63
C ARG A 74 -3.25 9.62 -7.66
N GLU A 75 -4.36 9.71 -6.93
CA GLU A 75 -4.55 10.76 -5.92
C GLU A 75 -3.53 10.63 -4.81
N LEU A 76 -3.31 9.42 -4.29
CA LEU A 76 -2.33 9.19 -3.24
C LEU A 76 -0.92 9.51 -3.70
N LEU A 77 -0.56 9.10 -4.92
CA LEU A 77 0.76 9.40 -5.49
C LEU A 77 0.94 10.90 -5.69
N HIS A 78 -0.10 11.59 -6.15
CA HIS A 78 -0.04 13.03 -6.36
C HIS A 78 0.16 13.77 -5.03
N GLU A 79 -0.57 13.38 -3.99
CA GLU A 79 -0.40 13.98 -2.66
C GLU A 79 1.03 13.78 -2.14
N TYR A 80 1.59 12.59 -2.35
CA TYR A 80 2.96 12.31 -1.93
C TYR A 80 3.96 13.20 -2.67
N GLU A 81 3.78 13.35 -4.00
CA GLU A 81 4.67 14.18 -4.81
C GLU A 81 4.60 15.66 -4.42
N LEU A 82 3.42 16.16 -4.06
CA LEU A 82 3.28 17.55 -3.59
C LEU A 82 4.06 17.77 -2.30
N GLU A 83 4.11 16.78 -1.41
CA GLU A 83 4.80 16.88 -0.14
C GLU A 83 6.31 16.66 -0.26
N HIS A 84 6.72 15.70 -1.05
CA HIS A 84 8.11 15.22 -1.08
C HIS A 84 8.86 15.55 -2.36
N HIS A 85 8.20 16.09 -3.36
CA HIS A 85 8.77 16.45 -4.67
C HIS A 85 9.38 15.26 -5.41
N ARG A 86 8.87 14.04 -5.14
CA ARG A 86 9.28 12.80 -5.80
C ARG A 86 8.22 11.73 -5.54
N ALA A 87 8.28 10.63 -6.31
CA ALA A 87 7.44 9.48 -6.06
C ALA A 87 7.97 8.70 -4.83
N PRO A 88 7.14 7.86 -4.20
CA PRO A 88 7.64 6.93 -3.19
C PRO A 88 8.77 6.07 -3.75
N ARG A 89 9.72 5.70 -2.89
CA ARG A 89 10.97 5.10 -3.32
C ARG A 89 10.81 3.89 -4.25
N PHE A 90 9.84 3.02 -3.99
CA PHE A 90 9.64 1.82 -4.80
C PHE A 90 8.64 1.99 -5.95
N ASN A 91 8.04 3.18 -6.08
CA ASN A 91 7.23 3.53 -7.24
C ASN A 91 8.07 4.12 -8.38
N GLU A 92 9.29 4.49 -8.10
CA GLU A 92 10.22 4.96 -9.12
C GLU A 92 10.72 3.76 -9.91
N ALA A 93 10.50 3.81 -11.20
CA ALA A 93 10.93 2.72 -12.08
C ALA A 93 12.36 2.92 -12.56
#